data_27f1bc1a85dc2054c06a51c06e157d8a
#
_entry.id   27f1bc1a85dc2054c06a51c06e157d8a
#
_cell.length_a   1.000
_cell.length_b   1.000
_cell.length_c   1.000
_cell.angle_alpha   90.00
_cell.angle_beta   90.00
_cell.angle_gamma   90.00
#
_symmetry.space_group_name_H-M   'P 1'
#
loop_
_entity.id
_entity.type
_entity.pdbx_description
1 polymer ?
#
loop_
_entity_poly.entity_id
_entity_poly.type
_entity_poly.pdbx_seq_one_letter_code
_entity_poly.pdbx_strand_id
1 'polypeptide(L)'
;MNGYKKQLEFLDWEFGVFFHFGIRSFYPGHKDWDGEDMPPERFNPTQLDCEQWVKTAKEAGAKYAILTTKHHDGFALWPSKYSNYSVANTPWKDGKGDVVREFVDACRKHELKVGLYYSPAQWGKYSIPFSDAEYDDYFINQISELLTGYGKIDYLWFDGCGSEGHEYDKKRIVDAIGAMQPDILTFCDPEWTPGVRWVGNEDGYASLNNPLVVSSTDFSELAKEEQQLSKPAFLPAECDCKMRHTWFYDLNEDTIKSVEELFGMYEMSVGHGSNLLINIGPDNRGLLPDADVKQLLELGKRIKENYSEPLDFTKPQKDGDVYTLVNNNVAKPDWMMPLESRLSNCVCIQEDLTNGQSVESFSVYGYLPEYRHKKILLFEGKTIGHKVLCKFSPLRASKYEIVINEHSGDYTIKDIKVFYVK
;
A
#
# COMPACT_ATOMS: atom_id res chain seq x y z
N MET A 1 -15.22 1.35 17.60
CA MET A 1 -13.92 1.89 18.10
C MET A 1 -12.72 1.08 17.62
N ASN A 2 -12.78 -0.26 17.54
CA ASN A 2 -11.61 -1.06 17.09
C ASN A 2 -11.23 -0.83 15.63
N GLY A 3 -12.21 -0.69 14.72
CA GLY A 3 -11.95 -0.51 13.28
C GLY A 3 -11.15 0.75 12.96
N TYR A 4 -11.53 1.89 13.50
CA TYR A 4 -10.82 3.15 13.32
C TYR A 4 -9.34 3.07 13.78
N LYS A 5 -9.10 2.44 14.93
CA LYS A 5 -7.73 2.22 15.41
C LYS A 5 -6.91 1.38 14.42
N LYS A 6 -7.51 0.36 13.81
CA LYS A 6 -6.86 -0.46 12.80
C LYS A 6 -6.54 0.30 11.51
N GLN A 7 -7.43 1.18 11.09
CA GLN A 7 -7.19 2.07 9.96
C GLN A 7 -6.06 3.07 10.23
N LEU A 8 -5.94 3.59 11.47
CA LEU A 8 -4.79 4.41 11.86
C LEU A 8 -3.48 3.60 11.90
N GLU A 9 -3.50 2.36 12.44
CA GLU A 9 -2.34 1.47 12.39
C GLU A 9 -1.92 1.16 10.94
N PHE A 10 -2.86 1.02 10.02
CA PHE A 10 -2.58 0.80 8.59
C PHE A 10 -1.82 1.98 7.97
N LEU A 11 -2.22 3.21 8.28
CA LEU A 11 -1.51 4.40 7.79
C LEU A 11 -0.05 4.44 8.27
N ASP A 12 0.24 3.96 9.47
CA ASP A 12 1.61 3.86 10.00
C ASP A 12 2.46 2.76 9.30
N TRP A 13 1.84 1.86 8.51
CA TRP A 13 2.61 0.88 7.73
C TRP A 13 3.25 1.52 6.50
N GLU A 14 2.65 2.50 5.89
CA GLU A 14 3.11 3.31 4.76
C GLU A 14 3.52 2.52 3.51
N PHE A 15 4.39 1.51 3.63
CA PHE A 15 4.98 0.76 2.53
C PHE A 15 4.85 -0.74 2.71
N GLY A 16 4.33 -1.41 1.68
CA GLY A 16 4.17 -2.86 1.59
C GLY A 16 4.63 -3.44 0.27
N VAL A 17 4.74 -4.77 0.23
CA VAL A 17 5.07 -5.51 -1.00
C VAL A 17 3.98 -6.53 -1.31
N PHE A 18 3.56 -6.54 -2.55
CA PHE A 18 2.61 -7.48 -3.12
C PHE A 18 3.36 -8.58 -3.87
N PHE A 19 3.02 -9.83 -3.63
CA PHE A 19 3.59 -10.96 -4.34
C PHE A 19 2.51 -11.64 -5.17
N HIS A 20 2.52 -11.37 -6.49
CA HIS A 20 1.69 -12.10 -7.44
C HIS A 20 2.40 -13.37 -7.84
N PHE A 21 2.01 -14.47 -7.22
CA PHE A 21 2.50 -15.80 -7.50
C PHE A 21 1.33 -16.78 -7.62
N GLY A 22 1.37 -17.71 -8.56
CA GLY A 22 0.30 -18.65 -8.78
C GLY A 22 0.53 -19.51 -10.01
N ILE A 23 -0.53 -20.17 -10.49
CA ILE A 23 -0.49 -20.99 -11.69
C ILE A 23 0.01 -20.22 -12.92
N ARG A 24 -0.34 -18.94 -13.01
CA ARG A 24 0.04 -18.04 -14.09
C ARG A 24 1.55 -17.87 -14.24
N SER A 25 2.32 -17.92 -13.16
CA SER A 25 3.79 -17.88 -13.22
C SER A 25 4.41 -19.03 -14.01
N PHE A 26 3.63 -20.07 -14.33
CA PHE A 26 4.04 -21.25 -15.13
C PHE A 26 3.52 -21.22 -16.56
N TYR A 27 2.76 -20.20 -16.94
CA TYR A 27 2.15 -20.02 -18.25
C TYR A 27 2.48 -18.63 -18.80
N PRO A 28 3.70 -18.42 -19.33
CA PRO A 28 4.12 -17.12 -19.85
C PRO A 28 3.23 -16.62 -20.98
N GLY A 29 3.01 -15.31 -21.04
CA GLY A 29 2.22 -14.66 -22.07
C GLY A 29 0.71 -14.67 -21.84
N HIS A 30 0.21 -15.36 -20.83
CA HIS A 30 -1.20 -15.27 -20.44
C HIS A 30 -1.48 -13.95 -19.72
N LYS A 31 -2.65 -13.38 -20.01
CA LYS A 31 -3.16 -12.20 -19.31
C LYS A 31 -3.94 -12.62 -18.06
N ASP A 32 -4.08 -11.72 -17.10
CA ASP A 32 -4.73 -12.03 -15.82
C ASP A 32 -6.21 -12.38 -15.94
N TRP A 33 -6.83 -12.00 -17.04
CA TRP A 33 -8.28 -12.14 -17.28
C TRP A 33 -8.65 -12.82 -18.58
N ASP A 34 -7.74 -13.52 -19.25
CA ASP A 34 -8.01 -14.11 -20.56
C ASP A 34 -8.81 -15.40 -20.50
N GLY A 35 -8.98 -15.99 -19.30
CA GLY A 35 -9.72 -17.23 -19.12
C GLY A 35 -9.10 -18.47 -19.76
N GLU A 36 -7.84 -18.38 -20.16
CA GLU A 36 -7.12 -19.46 -20.82
C GLU A 36 -6.92 -20.68 -19.91
N ASP A 37 -6.81 -21.84 -20.52
CA ASP A 37 -6.62 -23.10 -19.82
C ASP A 37 -5.19 -23.23 -19.27
N MET A 38 -5.07 -23.27 -17.95
CA MET A 38 -3.81 -23.46 -17.22
C MET A 38 -3.86 -24.74 -16.38
N PRO A 39 -3.61 -25.92 -16.96
CA PRO A 39 -3.63 -27.19 -16.24
C PRO A 39 -2.69 -27.20 -15.02
N PRO A 40 -3.13 -27.72 -13.84
CA PRO A 40 -2.37 -27.65 -12.59
C PRO A 40 -1.07 -28.46 -12.64
N GLU A 41 -0.91 -29.39 -13.56
CA GLU A 41 0.26 -30.25 -13.71
C GLU A 41 1.56 -29.48 -13.99
N ARG A 42 1.49 -28.23 -14.50
CA ARG A 42 2.67 -27.39 -14.70
C ARG A 42 3.10 -26.65 -13.45
N PHE A 43 2.25 -26.53 -12.44
CA PHE A 43 2.62 -25.87 -11.19
C PHE A 43 3.61 -26.74 -10.40
N ASN A 44 4.88 -26.37 -10.48
CA ASN A 44 5.95 -27.11 -9.79
C ASN A 44 7.13 -26.18 -9.45
N PRO A 45 7.01 -25.26 -8.49
CA PRO A 45 8.09 -24.39 -8.07
C PRO A 45 9.20 -25.20 -7.39
N THR A 46 10.31 -25.38 -8.10
CA THR A 46 11.41 -26.27 -7.66
C THR A 46 12.26 -25.71 -6.53
N GLN A 47 12.18 -24.41 -6.27
CA GLN A 47 13.00 -23.70 -5.30
C GLN A 47 12.17 -22.70 -4.48
N LEU A 48 10.89 -22.98 -4.25
CA LEU A 48 10.03 -22.06 -3.49
C LEU A 48 10.70 -21.64 -2.19
N ASP A 49 10.85 -20.33 -2.02
CA ASP A 49 11.43 -19.73 -0.82
C ASP A 49 10.68 -18.43 -0.45
N CYS A 50 9.55 -18.58 0.24
CA CYS A 50 8.80 -17.43 0.75
C CYS A 50 9.58 -16.61 1.78
N GLU A 51 10.59 -17.20 2.43
CA GLU A 51 11.46 -16.46 3.35
C GLU A 51 12.33 -15.45 2.59
N GLN A 52 12.87 -15.80 1.41
CA GLN A 52 13.59 -14.87 0.55
C GLN A 52 12.69 -13.68 0.16
N TRP A 53 11.42 -13.92 -0.18
CA TRP A 53 10.49 -12.85 -0.57
C TRP A 53 10.28 -11.86 0.59
N VAL A 54 9.88 -12.38 1.72
CA VAL A 54 9.51 -11.61 2.91
C VAL A 54 10.73 -10.89 3.52
N LYS A 55 11.88 -11.57 3.57
CA LYS A 55 13.13 -10.98 4.05
C LYS A 55 13.54 -9.80 3.17
N THR A 56 13.48 -9.94 1.85
CA THR A 56 13.77 -8.84 0.91
C THR A 56 12.84 -7.65 1.13
N ALA A 57 11.53 -7.88 1.28
CA ALA A 57 10.57 -6.83 1.60
C ALA A 57 10.90 -6.12 2.93
N LYS A 58 11.23 -6.89 3.98
CA LYS A 58 11.63 -6.35 5.29
C LYS A 58 12.90 -5.50 5.22
N GLU A 59 13.92 -5.98 4.52
CA GLU A 59 15.20 -5.26 4.35
C GLU A 59 15.01 -3.96 3.55
N ALA A 60 14.08 -3.93 2.62
CA ALA A 60 13.67 -2.72 1.91
C ALA A 60 12.85 -1.74 2.77
N GLY A 61 12.44 -2.12 3.98
CA GLY A 61 11.71 -1.27 4.91
C GLY A 61 10.19 -1.45 4.88
N ALA A 62 9.67 -2.40 4.11
CA ALA A 62 8.24 -2.72 4.13
C ALA A 62 7.75 -3.13 5.53
N LYS A 63 6.49 -2.82 5.82
CA LYS A 63 5.82 -3.14 7.09
C LYS A 63 4.79 -4.25 6.94
N TYR A 64 4.32 -4.48 5.75
CA TYR A 64 3.36 -5.53 5.42
C TYR A 64 3.70 -6.18 4.09
N ALA A 65 3.22 -7.40 3.91
CA ALA A 65 3.33 -8.13 2.66
C ALA A 65 2.02 -8.83 2.35
N ILE A 66 1.66 -8.92 1.08
CA ILE A 66 0.43 -9.54 0.61
C ILE A 66 0.77 -10.64 -0.41
N LEU A 67 0.13 -11.79 -0.31
CA LEU A 67 0.22 -12.88 -1.27
C LEU A 67 -1.11 -13.07 -1.99
N THR A 68 -1.08 -13.23 -3.31
CA THR A 68 -2.24 -13.68 -4.10
C THR A 68 -2.54 -15.14 -3.79
N THR A 69 -3.42 -15.40 -2.81
CA THR A 69 -3.74 -16.78 -2.41
C THR A 69 -4.60 -17.50 -3.44
N LYS A 70 -5.51 -16.77 -4.10
CA LYS A 70 -6.31 -17.21 -5.26
C LYS A 70 -6.58 -16.01 -6.16
N HIS A 71 -6.12 -16.06 -7.39
CA HIS A 71 -6.39 -15.04 -8.42
C HIS A 71 -7.65 -15.38 -9.23
N HIS A 72 -7.97 -14.61 -10.27
CA HIS A 72 -9.18 -14.78 -11.10
C HIS A 72 -9.27 -16.15 -11.79
N ASP A 73 -8.13 -16.80 -12.02
CA ASP A 73 -8.07 -18.16 -12.58
C ASP A 73 -8.67 -19.24 -11.65
N GLY A 74 -8.82 -18.91 -10.35
CA GLY A 74 -9.38 -19.82 -9.34
C GLY A 74 -8.38 -20.80 -8.72
N PHE A 75 -7.08 -20.74 -9.09
CA PHE A 75 -6.08 -21.64 -8.54
C PHE A 75 -5.72 -21.26 -7.11
N ALA A 76 -5.99 -22.19 -6.17
CA ALA A 76 -5.72 -22.00 -4.76
C ALA A 76 -4.28 -22.38 -4.40
N LEU A 77 -3.51 -21.47 -3.81
CA LEU A 77 -2.13 -21.70 -3.34
C LEU A 77 -2.05 -22.48 -2.01
N TRP A 78 -3.17 -22.96 -1.50
CA TRP A 78 -3.28 -23.83 -0.33
C TRP A 78 -4.09 -25.09 -0.66
N PRO A 79 -3.98 -26.18 0.10
CA PRO A 79 -4.73 -27.40 -0.15
C PRO A 79 -6.21 -27.22 0.24
N SER A 80 -6.94 -26.43 -0.53
CA SER A 80 -8.36 -26.15 -0.30
C SER A 80 -9.19 -27.43 -0.41
N LYS A 81 -10.12 -27.61 0.52
CA LYS A 81 -11.09 -28.71 0.50
C LYS A 81 -12.26 -28.46 -0.44
N TYR A 82 -12.41 -27.21 -0.88
CA TYR A 82 -13.53 -26.75 -1.66
C TYR A 82 -13.21 -26.58 -3.15
N SER A 83 -11.95 -26.80 -3.56
CA SER A 83 -11.53 -26.70 -4.95
C SER A 83 -10.57 -27.84 -5.33
N ASN A 84 -10.83 -28.48 -6.47
CA ASN A 84 -9.88 -29.40 -7.09
C ASN A 84 -8.82 -28.68 -7.93
N TYR A 85 -8.92 -27.36 -8.06
CA TYR A 85 -7.95 -26.50 -8.74
C TYR A 85 -7.07 -25.80 -7.71
N SER A 86 -6.12 -26.55 -7.16
CA SER A 86 -5.27 -26.10 -6.06
C SER A 86 -3.93 -26.82 -6.06
N VAL A 87 -3.01 -26.37 -5.22
CA VAL A 87 -1.69 -27.01 -5.02
C VAL A 87 -1.78 -28.49 -4.64
N ALA A 88 -2.89 -28.94 -4.05
CA ALA A 88 -3.12 -30.33 -3.71
C ALA A 88 -3.26 -31.24 -4.95
N ASN A 89 -3.56 -30.68 -6.10
CA ASN A 89 -3.77 -31.40 -7.35
C ASN A 89 -2.59 -31.19 -8.33
N THR A 90 -1.42 -30.84 -7.82
CA THR A 90 -0.21 -30.58 -8.60
C THR A 90 0.87 -31.62 -8.28
N PRO A 91 1.89 -31.76 -9.15
CA PRO A 91 3.06 -32.60 -8.84
C PRO A 91 3.95 -32.00 -7.75
N TRP A 92 3.80 -30.71 -7.43
CA TRP A 92 4.63 -30.03 -6.45
C TRP A 92 4.47 -30.64 -5.05
N LYS A 93 5.58 -31.10 -4.46
CA LYS A 93 5.64 -31.79 -3.15
C LYS A 93 4.64 -32.95 -3.05
N ASP A 94 4.36 -33.66 -4.16
CA ASP A 94 3.37 -34.72 -4.24
C ASP A 94 1.96 -34.29 -3.77
N GLY A 95 1.55 -33.06 -4.09
CA GLY A 95 0.27 -32.47 -3.68
C GLY A 95 0.19 -32.09 -2.20
N LYS A 96 1.31 -32.08 -1.47
CA LYS A 96 1.37 -31.76 -0.03
C LYS A 96 1.91 -30.36 0.25
N GLY A 97 2.12 -29.58 -0.79
CA GLY A 97 2.61 -28.20 -0.65
C GLY A 97 1.53 -27.24 -0.16
N ASP A 98 1.95 -26.16 0.50
CA ASP A 98 1.10 -25.08 1.00
C ASP A 98 1.90 -23.76 0.96
N VAL A 99 1.74 -23.01 -0.13
CA VAL A 99 2.46 -21.74 -0.31
C VAL A 99 1.99 -20.69 0.71
N VAL A 100 0.70 -20.70 1.04
CA VAL A 100 0.13 -19.76 2.02
C VAL A 100 0.76 -19.96 3.39
N ARG A 101 0.95 -21.22 3.80
CA ARG A 101 1.62 -21.56 5.06
C ARG A 101 3.05 -21.04 5.08
N GLU A 102 3.83 -21.32 4.03
CA GLU A 102 5.22 -20.90 3.95
C GLU A 102 5.35 -19.37 3.96
N PHE A 103 4.45 -18.66 3.27
CA PHE A 103 4.41 -17.20 3.25
C PHE A 103 4.03 -16.61 4.63
N VAL A 104 2.96 -17.09 5.24
CA VAL A 104 2.50 -16.58 6.54
C VAL A 104 3.54 -16.81 7.63
N ASP A 105 4.19 -17.97 7.64
CA ASP A 105 5.23 -18.29 8.61
C ASP A 105 6.48 -17.41 8.40
N ALA A 106 6.85 -17.13 7.14
CA ALA A 106 7.91 -16.18 6.83
C ALA A 106 7.58 -14.76 7.29
N CYS A 107 6.37 -14.26 7.04
CA CYS A 107 5.93 -12.94 7.51
C CYS A 107 6.05 -12.82 9.03
N ARG A 108 5.62 -13.82 9.78
CA ARG A 108 5.73 -13.83 11.24
C ARG A 108 7.16 -13.86 11.72
N LYS A 109 8.00 -14.68 11.11
CA LYS A 109 9.43 -14.76 11.42
C LYS A 109 10.14 -13.42 11.26
N HIS A 110 9.77 -12.66 10.22
CA HIS A 110 10.37 -11.35 9.92
C HIS A 110 9.56 -10.16 10.44
N GLU A 111 8.54 -10.39 11.24
CA GLU A 111 7.69 -9.35 11.86
C GLU A 111 7.06 -8.39 10.83
N LEU A 112 6.60 -8.93 9.69
CA LEU A 112 5.73 -8.22 8.77
C LEU A 112 4.26 -8.51 9.06
N LYS A 113 3.41 -7.52 8.83
CA LYS A 113 1.96 -7.71 8.82
C LYS A 113 1.58 -8.62 7.66
N VAL A 114 0.67 -9.55 7.93
CA VAL A 114 0.25 -10.58 6.98
C VAL A 114 -0.97 -10.11 6.21
N GLY A 115 -0.84 -9.95 4.90
CA GLY A 115 -1.94 -9.72 3.98
C GLY A 115 -2.19 -10.94 3.09
N LEU A 116 -3.45 -11.23 2.84
CA LEU A 116 -3.88 -12.27 1.89
C LEU A 116 -4.81 -11.64 0.87
N TYR A 117 -4.44 -11.72 -0.40
CA TYR A 117 -5.32 -11.37 -1.51
C TYR A 117 -6.17 -12.58 -1.89
N TYR A 118 -7.43 -12.35 -2.14
CA TYR A 118 -8.37 -13.32 -2.67
C TYR A 118 -9.25 -12.66 -3.72
N SER A 119 -9.22 -13.15 -4.96
CA SER A 119 -10.14 -12.67 -5.99
C SER A 119 -11.57 -13.15 -5.72
N PRO A 120 -12.55 -12.24 -5.62
CA PRO A 120 -13.96 -12.63 -5.62
C PRO A 120 -14.38 -13.31 -6.92
N ALA A 121 -13.77 -12.93 -8.05
CA ALA A 121 -14.01 -13.54 -9.35
C ALA A 121 -13.34 -14.90 -9.50
N GLN A 122 -13.92 -15.74 -10.36
CA GLN A 122 -13.31 -16.97 -10.84
C GLN A 122 -13.69 -17.16 -12.30
N TRP A 123 -12.71 -17.06 -13.20
CA TRP A 123 -12.89 -17.10 -14.65
C TRP A 123 -12.22 -18.32 -15.29
N GLY A 124 -12.59 -18.58 -16.54
CA GLY A 124 -11.97 -19.61 -17.34
C GLY A 124 -12.55 -21.00 -17.16
N LYS A 125 -11.81 -21.98 -17.65
CA LYS A 125 -12.24 -23.41 -17.69
C LYS A 125 -12.54 -24.01 -16.32
N TYR A 126 -11.83 -23.54 -15.31
CA TYR A 126 -11.98 -24.06 -13.94
C TYR A 126 -13.00 -23.24 -13.14
N SER A 127 -13.68 -22.27 -13.77
CA SER A 127 -14.82 -21.62 -13.16
C SER A 127 -15.92 -22.65 -12.91
N ILE A 128 -16.48 -22.63 -11.73
CA ILE A 128 -17.51 -23.59 -11.32
C ILE A 128 -18.88 -22.93 -11.61
N PRO A 129 -19.76 -23.57 -12.39
CA PRO A 129 -21.09 -23.04 -12.61
C PRO A 129 -21.94 -23.23 -11.36
N PHE A 130 -21.86 -22.27 -10.45
CA PHE A 130 -22.68 -22.21 -9.24
C PHE A 130 -23.90 -21.30 -9.47
N SER A 131 -24.97 -21.54 -8.75
CA SER A 131 -25.93 -20.49 -8.41
C SER A 131 -25.27 -19.45 -7.50
N ASP A 132 -25.82 -18.23 -7.41
CA ASP A 132 -25.24 -17.17 -6.57
C ASP A 132 -25.04 -17.63 -5.13
N ALA A 133 -26.03 -18.30 -4.54
CA ALA A 133 -25.93 -18.81 -3.17
C ALA A 133 -24.84 -19.87 -2.99
N GLU A 134 -24.67 -20.78 -3.94
CA GLU A 134 -23.61 -21.80 -3.92
C GLU A 134 -22.22 -21.18 -4.10
N TYR A 135 -22.10 -20.12 -4.91
CA TYR A 135 -20.85 -19.41 -5.07
C TYR A 135 -20.47 -18.66 -3.79
N ASP A 136 -21.42 -18.01 -3.13
CA ASP A 136 -21.18 -17.37 -1.84
C ASP A 136 -20.80 -18.38 -0.77
N ASP A 137 -21.40 -19.57 -0.74
CA ASP A 137 -20.98 -20.66 0.15
C ASP A 137 -19.55 -21.10 -0.13
N TYR A 138 -19.18 -21.28 -1.40
CA TYR A 138 -17.82 -21.60 -1.83
C TYR A 138 -16.82 -20.52 -1.40
N PHE A 139 -17.15 -19.25 -1.66
CA PHE A 139 -16.35 -18.09 -1.29
C PHE A 139 -16.12 -18.04 0.23
N ILE A 140 -17.17 -18.10 1.02
CA ILE A 140 -17.10 -18.07 2.49
C ILE A 140 -16.30 -19.26 3.02
N ASN A 141 -16.47 -20.44 2.46
CA ASN A 141 -15.77 -21.64 2.87
C ASN A 141 -14.24 -21.52 2.61
N GLN A 142 -13.83 -21.01 1.45
CA GLN A 142 -12.41 -20.79 1.15
C GLN A 142 -11.81 -19.69 2.03
N ILE A 143 -12.51 -18.58 2.23
CA ILE A 143 -12.07 -17.53 3.17
C ILE A 143 -11.97 -18.08 4.60
N SER A 144 -12.90 -18.97 5.00
CA SER A 144 -12.86 -19.62 6.32
C SER A 144 -11.60 -20.48 6.49
N GLU A 145 -11.18 -21.23 5.46
CA GLU A 145 -9.91 -21.95 5.50
C GLU A 145 -8.73 -21.03 5.74
N LEU A 146 -8.68 -19.87 5.02
CA LEU A 146 -7.61 -18.90 5.16
C LEU A 146 -7.61 -18.23 6.54
N LEU A 147 -8.76 -17.80 7.04
CA LEU A 147 -8.85 -17.05 8.29
C LEU A 147 -8.78 -17.93 9.56
N THR A 148 -9.07 -19.23 9.46
CA THR A 148 -9.00 -20.13 10.61
C THR A 148 -7.79 -21.06 10.59
N GLY A 149 -7.25 -21.36 9.40
CA GLY A 149 -6.15 -22.30 9.22
C GLY A 149 -4.76 -21.72 9.44
N TYR A 150 -4.58 -20.40 9.28
CA TYR A 150 -3.27 -19.75 9.24
C TYR A 150 -3.02 -18.78 10.39
N GLY A 151 -3.86 -18.79 11.43
CA GLY A 151 -3.77 -17.88 12.59
C GLY A 151 -4.16 -16.45 12.22
N LYS A 152 -3.60 -15.45 12.91
CA LYS A 152 -3.97 -14.07 12.70
C LYS A 152 -3.53 -13.57 11.31
N ILE A 153 -4.47 -13.00 10.57
CA ILE A 153 -4.28 -12.26 9.32
C ILE A 153 -4.58 -10.80 9.61
N ASP A 154 -3.70 -9.89 9.19
CA ASP A 154 -3.85 -8.47 9.48
C ASP A 154 -4.66 -7.75 8.39
N TYR A 155 -4.64 -8.25 7.14
CA TYR A 155 -5.23 -7.59 5.99
C TYR A 155 -5.77 -8.59 4.97
N LEU A 156 -7.03 -8.47 4.60
CA LEU A 156 -7.68 -9.25 3.56
C LEU A 156 -7.94 -8.35 2.36
N TRP A 157 -7.27 -8.64 1.27
CA TRP A 157 -7.30 -7.84 0.07
C TRP A 157 -8.22 -8.48 -0.97
N PHE A 158 -9.36 -7.87 -1.23
CA PHE A 158 -10.28 -8.29 -2.27
C PHE A 158 -10.07 -7.44 -3.52
N ASP A 159 -9.92 -8.12 -4.66
CA ASP A 159 -9.91 -7.44 -5.95
C ASP A 159 -11.28 -6.85 -6.26
N GLY A 160 -11.31 -5.68 -6.91
CA GLY A 160 -12.54 -5.03 -7.34
C GLY A 160 -13.29 -5.77 -8.45
N CYS A 161 -12.63 -6.75 -9.11
CA CYS A 161 -13.23 -7.61 -10.10
C CYS A 161 -14.14 -8.65 -9.44
N GLY A 162 -15.43 -8.60 -9.72
CA GLY A 162 -16.40 -9.64 -9.37
C GLY A 162 -16.64 -10.61 -10.52
N SER A 163 -17.28 -11.75 -10.25
CA SER A 163 -17.78 -12.65 -11.28
C SER A 163 -18.93 -11.99 -12.04
N GLU A 164 -18.87 -12.00 -13.37
CA GLU A 164 -19.89 -11.38 -14.22
C GLU A 164 -21.27 -11.98 -13.93
N GLY A 165 -22.24 -11.12 -13.67
CA GLY A 165 -23.64 -11.50 -13.40
C GLY A 165 -23.89 -12.10 -12.01
N HIS A 166 -22.88 -12.16 -11.12
CA HIS A 166 -23.06 -12.65 -9.75
C HIS A 166 -23.37 -11.52 -8.77
N GLU A 167 -24.43 -11.70 -7.99
CA GLU A 167 -24.80 -10.80 -6.88
C GLU A 167 -24.32 -11.39 -5.56
N TYR A 168 -23.26 -10.82 -4.99
CA TYR A 168 -22.69 -11.27 -3.71
C TYR A 168 -23.59 -10.92 -2.53
N ASP A 169 -23.89 -11.89 -1.64
CA ASP A 169 -24.47 -11.61 -0.32
C ASP A 169 -23.39 -11.00 0.60
N LYS A 170 -23.07 -9.73 0.35
CA LYS A 170 -22.03 -8.96 1.05
C LYS A 170 -22.20 -9.04 2.57
N LYS A 171 -23.43 -8.93 3.06
CA LYS A 171 -23.69 -8.97 4.49
C LYS A 171 -23.27 -10.30 5.09
N ARG A 172 -23.60 -11.41 4.47
CA ARG A 172 -23.25 -12.77 4.96
C ARG A 172 -21.75 -12.98 4.93
N ILE A 173 -21.07 -12.51 3.88
CA ILE A 173 -19.62 -12.60 3.74
C ILE A 173 -18.93 -11.78 4.85
N VAL A 174 -19.34 -10.54 5.06
CA VAL A 174 -18.80 -9.65 6.11
C VAL A 174 -19.03 -10.22 7.50
N ASP A 175 -20.25 -10.71 7.79
CA ASP A 175 -20.56 -11.34 9.08
C ASP A 175 -19.68 -12.56 9.34
N ALA A 176 -19.45 -13.40 8.32
CA ALA A 176 -18.56 -14.57 8.44
C ALA A 176 -17.09 -14.16 8.71
N ILE A 177 -16.56 -13.17 7.98
CA ILE A 177 -15.20 -12.64 8.20
C ILE A 177 -15.08 -12.08 9.62
N GLY A 178 -16.03 -11.22 10.01
CA GLY A 178 -16.04 -10.58 11.33
C GLY A 178 -16.16 -11.58 12.49
N ALA A 179 -16.89 -12.69 12.29
CA ALA A 179 -16.98 -13.77 13.30
C ALA A 179 -15.64 -14.51 13.48
N MET A 180 -14.84 -14.65 12.43
CA MET A 180 -13.55 -15.33 12.47
C MET A 180 -12.42 -14.42 12.95
N GLN A 181 -12.33 -13.20 12.38
CA GLN A 181 -11.28 -12.22 12.70
C GLN A 181 -11.86 -10.80 12.75
N PRO A 182 -12.41 -10.36 13.89
CA PRO A 182 -13.16 -9.09 13.99
C PRO A 182 -12.32 -7.83 13.79
N ASP A 183 -10.99 -7.95 13.90
CA ASP A 183 -10.04 -6.82 13.77
C ASP A 183 -9.30 -6.82 12.43
N ILE A 184 -9.70 -7.65 11.46
CA ILE A 184 -9.04 -7.71 10.16
C ILE A 184 -9.38 -6.47 9.35
N LEU A 185 -8.37 -5.91 8.66
CA LEU A 185 -8.59 -4.87 7.65
C LEU A 185 -9.06 -5.53 6.35
N THR A 186 -9.91 -4.82 5.60
CA THR A 186 -10.32 -5.24 4.27
C THR A 186 -10.03 -4.16 3.24
N PHE A 187 -9.55 -4.57 2.07
CA PHE A 187 -9.40 -3.69 0.91
C PHE A 187 -10.57 -3.88 -0.03
N CYS A 188 -10.97 -2.78 -0.63
CA CYS A 188 -11.85 -2.59 -1.76
C CYS A 188 -13.29 -2.19 -1.41
N ASP A 189 -14.05 -2.94 -0.64
CA ASP A 189 -15.44 -2.51 -0.41
C ASP A 189 -15.54 -1.59 0.81
N PRO A 190 -15.92 -0.32 0.62
CA PRO A 190 -15.98 0.66 1.71
C PRO A 190 -17.06 0.38 2.75
N GLU A 191 -18.01 -0.49 2.43
CA GLU A 191 -19.04 -0.93 3.38
C GLU A 191 -18.55 -2.05 4.30
N TRP A 192 -17.41 -2.64 3.98
CA TRP A 192 -16.74 -3.63 4.81
C TRP A 192 -15.80 -2.93 5.79
N THR A 193 -16.19 -2.78 7.00
CA THR A 193 -15.38 -2.13 8.03
C THR A 193 -14.55 -3.13 8.82
N PRO A 194 -13.29 -2.75 9.15
CA PRO A 194 -12.57 -1.53 8.80
C PRO A 194 -12.01 -1.60 7.37
N GLY A 195 -12.44 -0.67 6.52
CA GLY A 195 -12.09 -0.64 5.11
C GLY A 195 -10.86 0.21 4.78
N VAL A 196 -10.20 -0.16 3.70
CA VAL A 196 -9.16 0.60 3.00
C VAL A 196 -9.65 0.80 1.57
N ARG A 197 -9.50 2.00 1.03
CA ARG A 197 -9.93 2.30 -0.35
C ARG A 197 -8.77 2.27 -1.33
N TRP A 198 -9.09 1.93 -2.55
CA TRP A 198 -8.20 2.11 -3.69
C TRP A 198 -8.10 3.59 -4.09
N VAL A 199 -6.96 4.03 -4.62
CA VAL A 199 -6.76 5.41 -5.09
C VAL A 199 -7.31 5.66 -6.49
N GLY A 200 -7.81 4.65 -7.20
CA GLY A 200 -8.39 4.78 -8.55
C GLY A 200 -7.41 4.59 -9.70
N ASN A 201 -6.17 4.15 -9.45
CA ASN A 201 -5.19 3.84 -10.48
C ASN A 201 -4.15 2.81 -9.98
N GLU A 202 -3.46 2.16 -10.95
CA GLU A 202 -2.35 1.23 -10.70
C GLU A 202 -0.97 1.86 -10.98
N ASP A 203 -0.89 3.18 -11.03
CA ASP A 203 0.33 3.91 -11.38
C ASP A 203 1.19 4.26 -10.18
N GLY A 204 0.74 3.93 -8.96
CA GLY A 204 1.49 4.14 -7.72
C GLY A 204 1.49 5.59 -7.23
N TYR A 205 0.45 6.37 -7.51
CA TYR A 205 0.33 7.72 -6.98
C TYR A 205 -1.07 8.03 -6.46
N ALA A 206 -1.12 8.87 -5.43
CA ALA A 206 -2.34 9.49 -4.92
C ALA A 206 -2.40 10.97 -5.31
N SER A 207 -3.60 11.52 -5.44
CA SER A 207 -3.78 12.96 -5.56
C SER A 207 -3.18 13.69 -4.35
N LEU A 208 -2.61 14.86 -4.56
CA LEU A 208 -2.18 15.73 -3.46
C LEU A 208 -3.36 16.11 -2.53
N ASN A 209 -4.55 16.21 -3.09
CA ASN A 209 -5.79 16.30 -2.32
C ASN A 209 -6.34 14.90 -2.09
N ASN A 210 -5.90 14.25 -1.02
CA ASN A 210 -6.25 12.87 -0.67
C ASN A 210 -6.93 12.81 0.71
N PRO A 211 -8.21 13.21 0.81
CA PRO A 211 -8.92 13.21 2.09
C PRO A 211 -9.13 11.79 2.60
N LEU A 212 -9.05 11.63 3.92
CA LEU A 212 -9.33 10.36 4.61
C LEU A 212 -10.82 10.13 4.85
N VAL A 213 -11.63 11.20 4.85
CA VAL A 213 -13.09 11.10 4.91
C VAL A 213 -13.64 11.35 3.52
N VAL A 214 -14.28 10.35 2.93
CA VAL A 214 -14.77 10.37 1.56
C VAL A 214 -16.25 10.01 1.48
N SER A 215 -16.95 10.51 0.46
CA SER A 215 -18.35 10.21 0.17
C SER A 215 -18.51 9.27 -1.02
N SER A 216 -17.45 9.03 -1.76
CA SER A 216 -17.38 8.11 -2.90
C SER A 216 -16.03 7.42 -2.96
N THR A 217 -15.94 6.31 -3.68
CA THR A 217 -14.70 5.60 -3.95
C THR A 217 -14.64 5.20 -5.42
N ASP A 218 -13.43 5.18 -5.97
CA ASP A 218 -13.18 4.56 -7.27
C ASP A 218 -13.23 3.03 -7.11
N PHE A 219 -13.76 2.36 -8.11
CA PHE A 219 -13.95 0.92 -8.08
C PHE A 219 -13.13 0.19 -9.15
N SER A 220 -12.99 0.77 -10.33
CA SER A 220 -12.29 0.18 -11.46
C SER A 220 -11.80 1.25 -12.42
N GLU A 221 -10.59 1.08 -12.95
CA GLU A 221 -10.06 1.94 -14.04
C GLU A 221 -10.92 1.88 -15.30
N LEU A 222 -11.53 0.73 -15.57
CA LEU A 222 -12.36 0.51 -16.75
C LEU A 222 -13.74 1.14 -16.64
N ALA A 223 -14.35 1.08 -15.47
CA ALA A 223 -15.71 1.59 -15.26
C ALA A 223 -15.79 3.11 -15.25
N LYS A 224 -14.72 3.81 -14.81
CA LYS A 224 -14.67 5.28 -14.63
C LYS A 224 -15.84 5.84 -13.84
N GLU A 225 -16.48 5.03 -13.02
CA GLU A 225 -17.63 5.36 -12.20
C GLU A 225 -17.21 5.34 -10.73
N GLU A 226 -17.58 6.42 -10.02
CA GLU A 226 -17.44 6.47 -8.57
C GLU A 226 -18.58 5.72 -7.91
N GLN A 227 -18.27 4.84 -6.97
CA GLN A 227 -19.25 4.24 -6.09
C GLN A 227 -19.61 5.22 -4.97
N GLN A 228 -20.85 5.69 -4.94
CA GLN A 228 -21.35 6.57 -3.88
C GLN A 228 -21.56 5.78 -2.59
N LEU A 229 -21.07 6.33 -1.47
CA LEU A 229 -21.28 5.75 -0.15
C LEU A 229 -22.61 6.20 0.43
N SER A 230 -23.24 5.36 1.24
CA SER A 230 -24.49 5.69 1.96
C SER A 230 -24.29 6.85 2.95
N LYS A 231 -23.08 7.04 3.45
CA LYS A 231 -22.63 8.16 4.30
C LYS A 231 -21.13 8.35 4.16
N PRO A 232 -20.59 9.55 4.43
CA PRO A 232 -19.14 9.76 4.49
C PRO A 232 -18.46 8.78 5.46
N ALA A 233 -17.36 8.21 5.05
CA ALA A 233 -16.59 7.22 5.83
C ALA A 233 -15.11 7.58 5.88
N PHE A 234 -14.46 7.26 7.00
CA PHE A 234 -13.01 7.33 7.13
C PHE A 234 -12.39 6.11 6.46
N LEU A 235 -11.71 6.32 5.35
CA LEU A 235 -11.12 5.28 4.52
C LEU A 235 -9.70 5.68 4.12
N PRO A 236 -8.67 5.12 4.79
CA PRO A 236 -7.30 5.24 4.33
C PRO A 236 -7.17 4.74 2.90
N ALA A 237 -6.29 5.37 2.12
CA ALA A 237 -6.06 5.00 0.75
C ALA A 237 -4.81 4.11 0.59
N GLU A 238 -4.84 3.22 -0.40
CA GLU A 238 -3.69 2.44 -0.85
C GLU A 238 -3.47 2.63 -2.35
N CYS A 239 -2.20 2.86 -2.73
CA CYS A 239 -1.72 2.87 -4.11
C CYS A 239 -1.03 1.54 -4.37
N ASP A 240 -1.60 0.72 -5.21
CA ASP A 240 -0.93 -0.46 -5.74
C ASP A 240 -0.26 -0.16 -7.08
N CYS A 241 0.87 -0.77 -7.33
CA CYS A 241 1.59 -0.61 -8.59
C CYS A 241 2.51 -1.79 -8.88
N LYS A 242 2.87 -1.92 -10.14
CA LYS A 242 3.76 -2.98 -10.63
C LYS A 242 5.21 -2.49 -10.71
N MET A 243 6.15 -3.28 -10.22
CA MET A 243 7.59 -3.04 -10.45
C MET A 243 7.95 -3.31 -11.92
N ARG A 244 7.27 -4.24 -12.58
CA ARG A 244 7.34 -4.57 -14.01
C ARG A 244 6.07 -4.15 -14.74
N HIS A 245 5.89 -4.50 -16.02
CA HIS A 245 4.65 -4.23 -16.74
C HIS A 245 3.53 -5.24 -16.43
N THR A 246 3.88 -6.42 -15.92
CA THR A 246 2.93 -7.48 -15.56
C THR A 246 2.81 -7.64 -14.05
N TRP A 247 1.66 -8.12 -13.56
CA TRP A 247 1.46 -8.47 -12.16
C TRP A 247 2.22 -9.75 -11.80
N PHE A 248 1.99 -10.82 -12.56
CA PHE A 248 2.76 -12.05 -12.42
C PHE A 248 4.08 -11.94 -13.18
N TYR A 249 5.08 -12.68 -12.71
CA TYR A 249 6.32 -12.82 -13.47
C TYR A 249 6.06 -13.45 -14.83
N ASP A 250 6.53 -12.82 -15.90
CA ASP A 250 6.49 -13.35 -17.26
C ASP A 250 7.92 -13.43 -17.80
N LEU A 251 8.30 -14.62 -18.31
CA LEU A 251 9.61 -14.86 -18.90
C LEU A 251 9.89 -14.01 -20.16
N ASN A 252 8.84 -13.51 -20.79
CA ASN A 252 8.93 -12.68 -22.00
C ASN A 252 8.99 -11.18 -21.70
N GLU A 253 8.87 -10.81 -20.42
CA GLU A 253 8.85 -9.42 -19.98
C GLU A 253 10.04 -9.18 -19.05
N ASP A 254 10.99 -8.34 -19.50
CA ASP A 254 12.23 -8.01 -18.76
C ASP A 254 12.32 -6.56 -18.31
N THR A 255 11.30 -5.75 -18.60
CA THR A 255 11.26 -4.34 -18.24
C THR A 255 11.04 -4.18 -16.74
N ILE A 256 11.92 -3.45 -16.09
CA ILE A 256 11.83 -3.15 -14.67
C ILE A 256 11.92 -1.63 -14.47
N LYS A 257 11.07 -1.07 -13.62
CA LYS A 257 11.10 0.34 -13.28
C LYS A 257 12.40 0.72 -12.60
N SER A 258 12.92 1.92 -12.91
CA SER A 258 14.12 2.45 -12.28
C SER A 258 13.88 2.78 -10.80
N VAL A 259 14.96 2.86 -10.01
CA VAL A 259 14.87 3.28 -8.60
C VAL A 259 14.32 4.70 -8.48
N GLU A 260 14.66 5.59 -9.45
CA GLU A 260 14.14 6.96 -9.52
C GLU A 260 12.62 6.98 -9.67
N GLU A 261 12.08 6.14 -10.56
CA GLU A 261 10.65 6.01 -10.80
C GLU A 261 9.93 5.46 -9.56
N LEU A 262 10.44 4.37 -8.98
CA LEU A 262 9.88 3.77 -7.76
C LEU A 262 9.95 4.73 -6.55
N PHE A 263 11.02 5.52 -6.44
CA PHE A 263 11.14 6.53 -5.39
C PHE A 263 10.14 7.68 -5.61
N GLY A 264 9.93 8.10 -6.87
CA GLY A 264 8.87 9.05 -7.21
C GLY A 264 7.48 8.55 -6.83
N MET A 265 7.19 7.26 -7.07
CA MET A 265 5.94 6.62 -6.63
C MET A 265 5.79 6.66 -5.09
N TYR A 266 6.85 6.37 -4.33
CA TYR A 266 6.83 6.52 -2.87
C TYR A 266 6.51 7.96 -2.44
N GLU A 267 7.13 8.95 -3.05
CA GLU A 267 6.87 10.36 -2.73
C GLU A 267 5.46 10.80 -3.11
N MET A 268 4.90 10.28 -4.20
CA MET A 268 3.57 10.64 -4.69
C MET A 268 2.43 9.78 -4.09
N SER A 269 2.74 8.75 -3.36
CA SER A 269 1.76 7.93 -2.60
C SER A 269 1.85 8.21 -1.10
N VAL A 270 2.93 7.79 -0.45
CA VAL A 270 3.15 8.00 1.00
C VAL A 270 3.28 9.50 1.31
N GLY A 271 3.92 10.24 0.43
CA GLY A 271 4.03 11.70 0.54
C GLY A 271 2.72 12.45 0.29
N HIS A 272 1.68 11.79 -0.18
CA HIS A 272 0.31 12.32 -0.32
C HIS A 272 -0.69 11.63 0.61
N GLY A 273 -0.20 11.02 1.70
CA GLY A 273 -1.04 10.45 2.76
C GLY A 273 -1.70 9.11 2.43
N SER A 274 -1.19 8.36 1.46
CA SER A 274 -1.63 7.03 1.07
C SER A 274 -0.57 5.99 1.42
N ASN A 275 -0.92 4.71 1.55
CA ASN A 275 0.08 3.66 1.56
C ASN A 275 0.52 3.32 0.14
N LEU A 276 1.75 2.83 -0.01
CA LEU A 276 2.30 2.29 -1.26
C LEU A 276 2.42 0.77 -1.17
N LEU A 277 1.87 0.07 -2.15
CA LEU A 277 1.96 -1.39 -2.28
C LEU A 277 2.61 -1.73 -3.63
N ILE A 278 3.90 -2.09 -3.61
CA ILE A 278 4.65 -2.42 -4.83
C ILE A 278 4.59 -3.92 -5.08
N ASN A 279 4.15 -4.29 -6.28
CA ASN A 279 4.11 -5.68 -6.71
C ASN A 279 5.43 -6.18 -7.27
N ILE A 280 5.82 -7.37 -6.82
CA ILE A 280 6.90 -8.19 -7.38
C ILE A 280 6.36 -9.60 -7.61
N GLY A 281 6.41 -10.08 -8.86
CA GLY A 281 6.05 -11.45 -9.21
C GLY A 281 7.23 -12.41 -8.98
N PRO A 282 7.16 -13.36 -8.03
CA PRO A 282 8.12 -14.45 -7.99
C PRO A 282 8.07 -15.27 -9.27
N ASP A 283 9.23 -15.74 -9.72
CA ASP A 283 9.34 -16.52 -10.94
C ASP A 283 8.84 -17.98 -10.78
N ASN A 284 8.85 -18.75 -11.85
CA ASN A 284 8.37 -20.14 -11.84
C ASN A 284 9.24 -21.10 -11.01
N ARG A 285 10.43 -20.70 -10.55
CA ARG A 285 11.20 -21.44 -9.55
C ARG A 285 10.65 -21.24 -8.15
N GLY A 286 9.91 -20.15 -7.92
CA GLY A 286 9.41 -19.71 -6.62
C GLY A 286 10.38 -18.76 -5.90
N LEU A 287 11.21 -18.02 -6.64
CA LEU A 287 12.15 -17.03 -6.14
C LEU A 287 11.83 -15.65 -6.69
N LEU A 288 12.13 -14.60 -5.94
CA LEU A 288 12.20 -13.26 -6.52
C LEU A 288 13.38 -13.18 -7.47
N PRO A 289 13.20 -12.61 -8.67
CA PRO A 289 14.31 -12.37 -9.60
C PRO A 289 15.36 -11.45 -8.99
N ASP A 290 16.65 -11.72 -9.23
CA ASP A 290 17.76 -10.94 -8.66
C ASP A 290 17.68 -9.44 -9.00
N ALA A 291 17.22 -9.12 -10.21
CA ALA A 291 17.05 -7.73 -10.63
C ALA A 291 15.99 -7.00 -9.81
N ASP A 292 14.86 -7.67 -9.52
CA ASP A 292 13.77 -7.13 -8.70
C ASP A 292 14.21 -6.96 -7.24
N VAL A 293 14.91 -7.94 -6.69
CA VAL A 293 15.51 -7.87 -5.34
C VAL A 293 16.41 -6.64 -5.24
N LYS A 294 17.30 -6.45 -6.20
CA LYS A 294 18.20 -5.30 -6.23
C LYS A 294 17.47 -3.98 -6.26
N GLN A 295 16.45 -3.84 -7.14
CA GLN A 295 15.68 -2.60 -7.27
C GLN A 295 14.90 -2.28 -5.99
N LEU A 296 14.28 -3.28 -5.36
CA LEU A 296 13.55 -3.08 -4.11
C LEU A 296 14.46 -2.65 -2.97
N LEU A 297 15.63 -3.27 -2.83
CA LEU A 297 16.61 -2.91 -1.80
C LEU A 297 17.20 -1.52 -2.01
N GLU A 298 17.50 -1.13 -3.25
CA GLU A 298 17.96 0.23 -3.56
C GLU A 298 16.87 1.28 -3.32
N LEU A 299 15.60 0.97 -3.59
CA LEU A 299 14.48 1.84 -3.22
C LEU A 299 14.44 2.05 -1.70
N GLY A 300 14.47 0.97 -0.92
CA GLY A 300 14.45 1.05 0.55
C GLY A 300 15.62 1.86 1.11
N LYS A 301 16.81 1.66 0.56
CA LYS A 301 18.00 2.45 0.89
C LYS A 301 17.79 3.94 0.59
N ARG A 302 17.27 4.28 -0.59
CA ARG A 302 17.00 5.66 -1.01
C ARG A 302 15.97 6.35 -0.13
N ILE A 303 14.87 5.65 0.23
CA ILE A 303 13.88 6.16 1.17
C ILE A 303 14.54 6.48 2.52
N LYS A 304 15.32 5.54 3.06
CA LYS A 304 16.02 5.71 4.33
C LYS A 304 17.01 6.87 4.29
N GLU A 305 17.85 6.97 3.27
CA GLU A 305 18.86 8.04 3.12
C GLU A 305 18.24 9.43 3.06
N ASN A 306 17.03 9.56 2.50
CA ASN A 306 16.37 10.85 2.32
C ASN A 306 15.43 11.25 3.48
N TYR A 307 14.82 10.29 4.19
CA TYR A 307 13.74 10.57 5.15
C TYR A 307 13.99 10.08 6.58
N SER A 308 15.12 9.40 6.88
CA SER A 308 15.38 8.93 8.25
C SER A 308 15.86 10.03 9.18
N GLU A 309 16.62 10.99 8.68
CA GLU A 309 17.24 12.04 9.49
C GLU A 309 16.83 13.43 9.01
N PRO A 310 15.94 14.11 9.77
CA PRO A 310 15.56 15.48 9.44
C PRO A 310 16.71 16.45 9.71
N LEU A 311 16.67 17.57 9.00
CA LEU A 311 17.58 18.69 9.23
C LEU A 311 17.34 19.32 10.63
N ASP A 312 18.38 19.94 11.18
CA ASP A 312 18.37 20.51 12.52
C ASP A 312 17.60 21.84 12.59
N PHE A 313 16.31 21.74 12.84
CA PHE A 313 15.39 22.85 13.10
C PHE A 313 14.83 22.76 14.54
N THR A 314 14.36 23.89 15.07
CA THR A 314 13.65 23.90 16.35
C THR A 314 12.39 23.03 16.26
N LYS A 315 11.90 22.57 17.43
CA LYS A 315 10.55 22.01 17.49
C LYS A 315 9.54 23.07 17.02
N PRO A 316 8.46 22.64 16.35
CA PRO A 316 7.41 23.55 15.91
C PRO A 316 6.84 24.37 17.08
N GLN A 317 6.79 25.69 16.92
CA GLN A 317 6.13 26.59 17.86
C GLN A 317 4.81 27.03 17.25
N LYS A 318 3.70 26.79 17.96
CA LYS A 318 2.34 27.14 17.51
C LYS A 318 1.95 28.52 18.05
N ASP A 319 1.48 29.41 17.17
CA ASP A 319 0.84 30.68 17.49
C ASP A 319 -0.41 30.82 16.61
N GLY A 320 -1.59 30.67 17.20
CA GLY A 320 -2.83 30.55 16.43
C GLY A 320 -2.77 29.39 15.44
N ASP A 321 -2.97 29.69 14.17
CA ASP A 321 -2.94 28.72 13.07
C ASP A 321 -1.58 28.68 12.34
N VAL A 322 -0.54 29.21 12.95
CA VAL A 322 0.82 29.26 12.41
C VAL A 322 1.77 28.40 13.24
N TYR A 323 2.48 27.51 12.55
CA TYR A 323 3.57 26.73 13.13
C TYR A 323 4.89 27.25 12.60
N THR A 324 5.81 27.60 13.48
CA THR A 324 7.13 28.16 13.13
C THR A 324 8.25 27.21 13.51
N LEU A 325 9.17 26.96 12.57
CA LEU A 325 10.42 26.25 12.77
C LEU A 325 11.59 27.13 12.41
N VAL A 326 12.59 27.25 13.27
CA VAL A 326 13.80 28.04 13.04
C VAL A 326 14.98 27.08 12.86
N ASN A 327 15.81 27.36 11.86
CA ASN A 327 17.04 26.60 11.64
C ASN A 327 18.02 26.88 12.80
N ASN A 328 18.38 25.84 13.56
CA ASN A 328 19.27 25.97 14.71
C ASN A 328 20.69 26.45 14.35
N ASN A 329 21.03 26.37 13.07
CA ASN A 329 22.32 26.81 12.56
C ASN A 329 22.37 28.29 12.09
N VAL A 330 21.25 29.01 12.12
CA VAL A 330 21.18 30.42 11.65
C VAL A 330 21.99 31.39 12.52
N ALA A 331 22.24 31.05 13.78
CA ALA A 331 23.05 31.89 14.68
C ALA A 331 24.55 31.93 14.31
N LYS A 332 25.01 31.05 13.44
CA LYS A 332 26.40 31.05 12.96
C LYS A 332 26.54 31.95 11.74
N PRO A 333 27.58 32.79 11.66
CA PRO A 333 27.85 33.56 10.45
C PRO A 333 27.91 32.67 9.20
N ASP A 334 27.40 33.14 8.09
CA ASP A 334 27.28 32.36 6.85
C ASP A 334 28.58 31.73 6.37
N TRP A 335 29.71 32.40 6.61
CA TRP A 335 31.04 31.94 6.25
C TRP A 335 31.56 30.76 7.16
N MET A 336 30.93 30.51 8.30
CA MET A 336 31.28 29.42 9.23
C MET A 336 30.55 28.11 8.98
N MET A 337 29.61 28.07 8.02
CA MET A 337 28.77 26.90 7.79
C MET A 337 29.04 26.30 6.40
N PRO A 338 29.18 24.97 6.30
CA PRO A 338 29.18 24.31 4.99
C PRO A 338 27.90 24.67 4.22
N LEU A 339 28.04 25.01 2.95
CA LEU A 339 26.91 25.42 2.10
C LEU A 339 25.85 24.32 2.01
N GLU A 340 26.27 23.07 1.99
CA GLU A 340 25.41 21.89 1.85
C GLU A 340 24.49 21.66 3.07
N SER A 341 24.94 22.01 4.29
CA SER A 341 24.15 21.87 5.51
C SER A 341 22.98 22.84 5.64
N ARG A 342 22.77 23.70 4.66
CA ARG A 342 21.75 24.76 4.67
C ARG A 342 20.64 24.53 3.67
N LEU A 343 20.83 23.61 2.72
CA LEU A 343 19.83 23.34 1.70
C LEU A 343 18.72 22.49 2.27
N SER A 344 17.51 22.83 1.90
CA SER A 344 16.31 22.05 2.16
C SER A 344 15.36 22.19 0.97
N ASN A 345 14.58 21.18 0.69
CA ASN A 345 13.64 21.12 -0.43
C ASN A 345 12.37 20.34 -0.13
N CYS A 346 12.16 19.96 1.14
CA CYS A 346 10.99 19.23 1.56
C CYS A 346 10.64 19.56 3.01
N VAL A 347 9.37 19.86 3.27
CA VAL A 347 8.77 19.89 4.60
C VAL A 347 7.77 18.75 4.69
N CYS A 348 7.98 17.84 5.62
CA CYS A 348 7.04 16.76 5.95
C CYS A 348 6.14 17.21 7.09
N ILE A 349 4.84 17.11 6.93
CA ILE A 349 3.84 17.49 7.93
C ILE A 349 2.96 16.28 8.21
N GLN A 350 2.62 16.05 9.47
CA GLN A 350 1.69 15.00 9.92
C GLN A 350 0.61 15.60 10.82
N GLU A 351 -0.65 15.30 10.55
CA GLU A 351 -1.77 15.63 11.42
C GLU A 351 -1.99 14.53 12.47
N ASP A 352 -2.39 14.88 13.67
CA ASP A 352 -2.86 13.92 14.66
C ASP A 352 -4.29 13.52 14.33
N LEU A 353 -4.45 12.31 13.84
CA LEU A 353 -5.72 11.76 13.39
C LEU A 353 -6.53 11.08 14.50
N THR A 354 -6.13 11.18 15.76
CA THR A 354 -6.83 10.51 16.89
C THR A 354 -8.32 10.88 16.94
N ASN A 355 -8.65 12.11 16.58
CA ASN A 355 -10.02 12.64 16.54
C ASN A 355 -10.56 12.87 15.11
N GLY A 356 -9.91 12.30 14.10
CA GLY A 356 -10.24 12.52 12.70
C GLY A 356 -9.33 13.52 12.01
N GLN A 357 -9.53 13.68 10.72
CA GLN A 357 -8.87 14.69 9.90
C GLN A 357 -9.68 15.98 9.93
N SER A 358 -9.02 17.12 10.15
CA SER A 358 -9.67 18.43 10.24
C SER A 358 -9.08 19.49 9.33
N VAL A 359 -7.79 19.40 8.95
CA VAL A 359 -7.16 20.40 8.08
C VAL A 359 -7.69 20.27 6.66
N GLU A 360 -8.18 21.39 6.10
CA GLU A 360 -8.77 21.49 4.76
C GLU A 360 -7.92 22.26 3.77
N SER A 361 -7.09 23.21 4.26
CA SER A 361 -6.07 23.84 3.44
C SER A 361 -4.93 24.44 4.29
N PHE A 362 -3.73 24.43 3.72
CA PHE A 362 -2.54 24.97 4.38
C PHE A 362 -1.52 25.50 3.38
N SER A 363 -0.59 26.32 3.87
CA SER A 363 0.50 26.89 3.08
C SER A 363 1.83 26.77 3.82
N VAL A 364 2.91 26.53 3.08
CA VAL A 364 4.28 26.49 3.60
C VAL A 364 5.06 27.68 3.07
N TYR A 365 5.60 28.47 3.97
CA TYR A 365 6.43 29.63 3.65
C TYR A 365 7.86 29.42 4.15
N GLY A 366 8.84 29.85 3.36
CA GLY A 366 10.25 29.90 3.72
C GLY A 366 10.76 31.34 3.86
N TYR A 367 11.72 31.56 4.76
CA TYR A 367 12.41 32.83 4.96
C TYR A 367 13.87 32.65 4.57
N LEU A 368 14.32 33.41 3.57
CA LEU A 368 15.71 33.38 3.13
C LEU A 368 16.57 34.31 4.01
N PRO A 369 17.80 33.93 4.36
CA PRO A 369 18.68 34.75 5.21
C PRO A 369 18.97 36.16 4.67
N GLU A 370 19.12 36.26 3.33
CA GLU A 370 19.42 37.52 2.67
C GLU A 370 18.22 38.44 2.53
N TYR A 371 17.00 37.94 2.59
CA TYR A 371 15.76 38.68 2.42
C TYR A 371 15.09 38.89 3.79
N ARG A 372 15.71 39.69 4.64
CA ARG A 372 15.19 40.00 5.99
C ARG A 372 13.70 40.35 5.92
N HIS A 373 12.88 39.58 6.63
CA HIS A 373 11.43 39.78 6.77
C HIS A 373 10.54 39.44 5.57
N LYS A 374 11.06 38.97 4.45
CA LYS A 374 10.23 38.51 3.33
C LYS A 374 10.08 37.00 3.40
N LYS A 375 8.84 36.57 3.52
CA LYS A 375 8.48 35.17 3.34
C LYS A 375 8.15 34.86 1.89
N ILE A 376 8.52 33.71 1.43
CA ILE A 376 8.25 33.16 0.09
C ILE A 376 7.31 32.00 0.24
N LEU A 377 6.22 31.96 -0.52
CA LEU A 377 5.35 30.80 -0.63
C LEU A 377 6.10 29.69 -1.36
N LEU A 378 6.18 28.53 -0.75
CA LEU A 378 6.88 27.35 -1.27
C LEU A 378 5.94 26.24 -1.69
N PHE A 379 4.83 26.11 -0.97
CA PHE A 379 3.88 25.04 -1.20
C PHE A 379 2.49 25.43 -0.69
N GLU A 380 1.46 24.98 -1.38
CA GLU A 380 0.06 25.03 -0.95
C GLU A 380 -0.57 23.65 -1.07
N GLY A 381 -1.28 23.23 -0.05
CA GLY A 381 -1.96 21.93 -0.01
C GLY A 381 -3.39 22.06 0.51
N LYS A 382 -4.19 21.03 0.28
CA LYS A 382 -5.54 20.89 0.82
C LYS A 382 -5.52 20.14 2.15
N THR A 383 -5.32 18.85 2.12
CA THR A 383 -5.33 18.01 3.31
C THR A 383 -3.90 17.71 3.77
N ILE A 384 -3.69 17.59 5.08
CA ILE A 384 -2.44 17.07 5.64
C ILE A 384 -2.56 15.56 5.82
N GLY A 385 -3.60 15.11 6.52
CA GLY A 385 -3.81 13.70 6.80
C GLY A 385 -2.66 13.05 7.56
N HIS A 386 -2.43 11.77 7.32
CA HIS A 386 -1.37 11.03 7.98
C HIS A 386 0.01 11.62 7.71
N LYS A 387 0.29 11.99 6.47
CA LYS A 387 1.57 12.56 6.04
C LYS A 387 1.41 13.34 4.73
N VAL A 388 2.07 14.49 4.64
CA VAL A 388 2.26 15.20 3.37
C VAL A 388 3.71 15.63 3.23
N LEU A 389 4.31 15.36 2.07
CA LEU A 389 5.64 15.81 1.67
C LEU A 389 5.52 17.06 0.79
N CYS A 390 5.73 18.22 1.38
CA CYS A 390 5.72 19.50 0.68
C CYS A 390 7.06 19.71 -0.03
N LYS A 391 7.13 19.38 -1.31
CA LYS A 391 8.35 19.48 -2.13
C LYS A 391 8.44 20.83 -2.81
N PHE A 392 9.64 21.39 -2.87
CA PHE A 392 9.95 22.66 -3.54
C PHE A 392 11.41 22.68 -4.01
N SER A 393 11.79 23.69 -4.77
CA SER A 393 13.18 23.84 -5.23
C SER A 393 14.15 24.03 -4.06
N PRO A 394 15.36 23.42 -4.10
CA PRO A 394 16.35 23.57 -3.04
C PRO A 394 16.66 25.04 -2.71
N LEU A 395 16.55 25.40 -1.43
CA LEU A 395 16.85 26.73 -0.95
C LEU A 395 17.48 26.70 0.46
N ARG A 396 18.05 27.82 0.87
CA ARG A 396 18.56 28.04 2.22
C ARG A 396 17.52 28.78 3.01
N ALA A 397 16.81 28.08 3.90
CA ALA A 397 15.84 28.73 4.77
C ALA A 397 16.40 28.96 6.16
N SER A 398 16.22 30.17 6.69
CA SER A 398 16.46 30.47 8.11
C SER A 398 15.28 30.05 8.98
N LYS A 399 14.09 30.04 8.41
CA LYS A 399 12.84 29.74 9.12
C LYS A 399 11.80 29.22 8.13
N TYR A 400 10.92 28.31 8.60
CA TYR A 400 9.69 27.94 7.92
C TYR A 400 8.49 28.37 8.75
N GLU A 401 7.42 28.75 8.08
CA GLU A 401 6.08 28.91 8.66
C GLU A 401 5.11 28.05 7.88
N ILE A 402 4.37 27.21 8.60
CA ILE A 402 3.25 26.44 8.12
C ILE A 402 1.99 27.13 8.62
N VAL A 403 1.16 27.60 7.71
CA VAL A 403 -0.08 28.32 8.02
C VAL A 403 -1.24 27.39 7.69
N ILE A 404 -2.07 27.06 8.67
CA ILE A 404 -3.32 26.36 8.44
C ILE A 404 -4.35 27.42 8.01
N ASN A 405 -4.78 27.36 6.77
CA ASN A 405 -5.66 28.36 6.19
C ASN A 405 -7.15 28.06 6.49
N GLU A 406 -7.51 26.76 6.43
CA GLU A 406 -8.90 26.31 6.66
C GLU A 406 -8.89 24.95 7.39
N HIS A 407 -9.83 24.79 8.31
CA HIS A 407 -10.06 23.54 9.05
C HIS A 407 -11.53 23.42 9.46
N SER A 408 -12.06 22.19 9.52
CA SER A 408 -13.46 21.88 9.86
C SER A 408 -13.72 21.73 11.34
N GLY A 409 -12.69 21.66 12.19
CA GLY A 409 -12.82 21.45 13.62
C GLY A 409 -11.47 21.67 14.32
N ASP A 410 -11.38 21.30 15.59
CA ASP A 410 -10.09 21.32 16.32
C ASP A 410 -9.09 20.39 15.63
N TYR A 411 -7.88 20.85 15.47
CA TYR A 411 -6.80 20.08 14.84
C TYR A 411 -5.51 20.15 15.66
N THR A 412 -4.69 19.14 15.52
CA THR A 412 -3.34 19.06 16.10
C THR A 412 -2.36 18.59 15.04
N ILE A 413 -1.29 19.33 14.84
CA ILE A 413 -0.17 18.85 14.01
C ILE A 413 0.71 17.96 14.91
N LYS A 414 0.83 16.70 14.53
CA LYS A 414 1.60 15.67 15.26
C LYS A 414 3.09 15.92 15.15
N ASP A 415 3.55 16.26 13.93
CA ASP A 415 4.97 16.45 13.64
C ASP A 415 5.20 17.31 12.40
N ILE A 416 6.30 18.06 12.40
CA ILE A 416 6.80 18.80 11.22
C ILE A 416 8.31 18.60 11.16
N LYS A 417 8.79 18.08 10.03
CA LYS A 417 10.21 17.82 9.76
C LYS A 417 10.66 18.46 8.47
N VAL A 418 11.90 18.86 8.43
CA VAL A 418 12.52 19.45 7.24
C VAL A 418 13.59 18.53 6.70
N PHE A 419 13.63 18.34 5.37
CA PHE A 419 14.58 17.44 4.72
C PHE A 419 15.27 18.11 3.53
N TYR A 420 16.43 17.58 3.19
CA TYR A 420 17.05 17.78 1.89
C TYR A 420 17.06 16.43 1.16
N VAL A 421 16.14 16.27 0.23
CA VAL A 421 15.95 15.06 -0.58
C VAL A 421 16.83 15.17 -1.82
N LYS A 422 17.65 14.13 -2.06
CA LYS A 422 18.63 14.03 -3.16
C LYS A 422 18.11 13.25 -4.34
#